data_22494c92a90c3c7cf03420975919b965
#
_entry.id   22494c92a90c3c7cf03420975919b965
#
_cell.length_a   1.000
_cell.length_b   1.000
_cell.length_c   1.000
_cell.angle_alpha   90.00
_cell.angle_beta   90.00
_cell.angle_gamma   90.00
#
_symmetry.space_group_name_H-M   'P 1'
#
loop_
_entity.id
_entity.type
_entity.pdbx_description
1 polymer ?
#
loop_
_entity_poly.entity_id
_entity_poly.type
_entity_poly.pdbx_seq_one_letter_code
_entity_poly.pdbx_strand_id
1 'polypeptide(L)'
;DYLDRPNTWDINLGGIHFNHLKYDNIAELIQNGWEIGSHGLSHHLLVGMPTLEMQAEIHDSKKLLEERFNCEVRFFCAPFGKLNLKIIAEAESAGYQGICGFFPFRYYHQKPPDFIIMRLAVYSFDTLNAVARKLATNWQLRPEIIKQNVVNFCSNGTIIVQKLR
;
A
#
# COMPACT_ATOMS: atom_id res chain seq x y z
N ASP A 1 7.72 -7.85 -13.91
CA ASP A 1 6.94 -6.89 -14.69
C ASP A 1 5.51 -7.41 -14.87
N TYR A 2 4.55 -6.79 -14.19
CA TYR A 2 3.15 -7.22 -14.18
C TYR A 2 2.26 -6.37 -15.10
N LEU A 3 2.79 -5.35 -15.75
CA LEU A 3 2.03 -4.51 -16.67
C LEU A 3 1.42 -5.36 -17.78
N ASP A 4 0.20 -5.05 -18.17
CA ASP A 4 -0.58 -5.76 -19.20
C ASP A 4 -0.94 -7.22 -18.87
N ARG A 5 -0.59 -7.73 -17.69
CA ARG A 5 -0.89 -9.12 -17.30
C ARG A 5 -2.11 -9.20 -16.38
N PRO A 6 -2.82 -10.33 -16.40
CA PRO A 6 -3.85 -10.59 -15.39
C PRO A 6 -3.27 -10.56 -13.99
N ASN A 7 -4.01 -10.02 -13.04
CA ASN A 7 -3.66 -10.12 -11.63
C ASN A 7 -3.83 -11.57 -11.16
N THR A 8 -2.70 -12.26 -10.94
CA THR A 8 -2.66 -13.66 -10.49
C THR A 8 -2.15 -13.83 -9.07
N TRP A 9 -1.69 -12.76 -8.42
CA TRP A 9 -1.15 -12.81 -7.06
C TRP A 9 -2.22 -12.59 -5.99
N ASP A 10 -3.36 -12.00 -6.34
CA ASP A 10 -4.45 -11.74 -5.41
C ASP A 10 -5.40 -12.95 -5.32
N ILE A 11 -5.94 -13.19 -4.13
CA ILE A 11 -6.97 -14.20 -3.92
C ILE A 11 -8.31 -13.56 -4.27
N ASN A 12 -8.77 -13.82 -5.47
CA ASN A 12 -10.07 -13.36 -5.92
C ASN A 12 -11.20 -14.22 -5.31
N LEU A 13 -11.70 -13.78 -4.16
CA LEU A 13 -12.92 -14.31 -3.56
C LEU A 13 -14.11 -13.87 -4.42
N GLY A 14 -14.47 -14.64 -5.44
CA GLY A 14 -15.59 -14.34 -6.32
C GLY A 14 -15.30 -14.42 -7.82
N GLY A 15 -14.08 -14.76 -8.22
CA GLY A 15 -13.74 -15.08 -9.62
C GLY A 15 -13.61 -13.88 -10.56
N ILE A 16 -13.66 -12.65 -10.07
CA ILE A 16 -13.44 -11.46 -10.89
C ILE A 16 -11.95 -11.15 -10.92
N HIS A 17 -11.33 -11.32 -12.08
CA HIS A 17 -9.93 -10.94 -12.29
C HIS A 17 -9.86 -9.56 -12.95
N PHE A 18 -9.10 -8.65 -12.34
CA PHE A 18 -8.76 -7.36 -12.94
C PHE A 18 -7.37 -7.46 -13.58
N ASN A 19 -7.23 -6.88 -14.76
CA ASN A 19 -5.92 -6.74 -15.39
C ASN A 19 -5.16 -5.60 -14.71
N HIS A 20 -3.84 -5.72 -14.68
CA HIS A 20 -2.98 -4.58 -14.36
C HIS A 20 -3.12 -3.50 -15.43
N LEU A 21 -2.87 -2.26 -15.03
CA LEU A 21 -2.84 -1.14 -15.97
C LEU A 21 -1.74 -1.36 -17.01
N LYS A 22 -1.99 -0.89 -18.24
CA LYS A 22 -1.01 -0.83 -19.30
C LYS A 22 -0.06 0.33 -19.10
N TYR A 23 1.10 0.25 -19.76
CA TYR A 23 2.07 1.35 -19.76
C TYR A 23 1.40 2.68 -20.17
N ASP A 24 0.66 2.68 -21.27
CA ASP A 24 0.02 3.89 -21.79
C ASP A 24 -1.02 4.47 -20.81
N ASN A 25 -1.74 3.63 -20.10
CA ASN A 25 -2.70 4.10 -19.07
C ASN A 25 -1.98 4.81 -17.91
N ILE A 26 -0.83 4.29 -17.47
CA ILE A 26 -0.04 4.93 -16.40
C ILE A 26 0.56 6.25 -16.92
N ALA A 27 1.08 6.26 -18.15
CA ALA A 27 1.60 7.47 -18.77
C ALA A 27 0.53 8.56 -18.91
N GLU A 28 -0.69 8.18 -19.30
CA GLU A 28 -1.84 9.09 -19.38
C GLU A 28 -2.22 9.65 -18.00
N LEU A 29 -2.23 8.81 -16.94
CA LEU A 29 -2.47 9.28 -15.58
C LEU A 29 -1.44 10.34 -15.15
N ILE A 30 -0.16 10.10 -15.41
CA ILE A 30 0.92 11.04 -15.09
C ILE A 30 0.73 12.37 -15.85
N GLN A 31 0.43 12.31 -17.16
CA GLN A 31 0.17 13.50 -17.97
C GLN A 31 -1.04 14.31 -17.47
N ASN A 32 -2.00 13.65 -16.86
CA ASN A 32 -3.18 14.29 -16.23
C ASN A 32 -2.92 14.72 -14.77
N GLY A 33 -1.67 14.74 -14.30
CA GLY A 33 -1.28 15.25 -13.00
C GLY A 33 -1.44 14.26 -11.85
N TRP A 34 -1.62 12.97 -12.13
CA TRP A 34 -1.63 11.94 -11.09
C TRP A 34 -0.20 11.64 -10.63
N GLU A 35 -0.06 11.42 -9.35
CA GLU A 35 1.18 10.97 -8.75
C GLU A 35 1.23 9.44 -8.69
N ILE A 36 2.38 8.87 -9.07
CA ILE A 36 2.62 7.44 -9.00
C ILE A 36 3.48 7.13 -7.79
N GLY A 37 3.00 6.22 -6.94
CA GLY A 37 3.76 5.67 -5.81
C GLY A 37 4.18 4.23 -6.06
N SER A 38 5.19 3.78 -5.31
CA SER A 38 5.63 2.38 -5.34
C SER A 38 4.85 1.51 -4.36
N HIS A 39 4.64 0.25 -4.73
CA HIS A 39 4.03 -0.79 -3.89
C HIS A 39 4.90 -2.06 -3.80
N GLY A 40 6.21 -1.92 -4.02
CA GLY A 40 7.17 -3.00 -4.14
C GLY A 40 7.25 -3.59 -5.55
N LEU A 41 8.16 -4.54 -5.73
CA LEU A 41 8.37 -5.23 -7.01
C LEU A 41 7.40 -6.39 -7.21
N SER A 42 7.17 -7.17 -6.17
CA SER A 42 6.53 -8.48 -6.26
C SER A 42 5.28 -8.63 -5.39
N HIS A 43 4.88 -7.56 -4.68
CA HIS A 43 3.75 -7.55 -3.75
C HIS A 43 3.87 -8.61 -2.62
N HIS A 44 5.08 -8.91 -2.17
CA HIS A 44 5.30 -9.79 -1.03
C HIS A 44 5.25 -9.04 0.30
N LEU A 45 4.94 -9.78 1.36
CA LEU A 45 4.99 -9.26 2.72
C LEU A 45 6.44 -8.93 3.11
N LEU A 46 6.73 -7.65 3.36
CA LEU A 46 8.08 -7.19 3.72
C LEU A 46 8.47 -7.53 5.16
N VAL A 47 7.49 -7.66 6.07
CA VAL A 47 7.76 -8.00 7.47
C VAL A 47 8.27 -9.44 7.59
N GLY A 48 9.49 -9.59 8.10
CA GLY A 48 10.16 -10.89 8.23
C GLY A 48 10.93 -11.34 6.97
N MET A 49 10.93 -10.54 5.91
CA MET A 49 11.71 -10.79 4.70
C MET A 49 13.22 -10.59 4.98
N PRO A 50 14.11 -11.37 4.34
CA PRO A 50 15.55 -11.14 4.40
C PRO A 50 15.90 -9.72 3.97
N THR A 51 16.95 -9.14 4.58
CA THR A 51 17.27 -7.72 4.40
C THR A 51 17.52 -7.35 2.94
N LEU A 52 18.31 -8.12 2.22
CA LEU A 52 18.64 -7.83 0.82
C LEU A 52 17.41 -7.89 -0.10
N GLU A 53 16.52 -8.84 0.13
CA GLU A 53 15.25 -8.94 -0.62
C GLU A 53 14.35 -7.77 -0.33
N MET A 54 14.21 -7.37 0.94
CA MET A 54 13.42 -6.21 1.33
C MET A 54 13.98 -4.91 0.73
N GLN A 55 15.31 -4.77 0.69
CA GLN A 55 15.97 -3.65 0.03
C GLN A 55 15.65 -3.61 -1.47
N ALA A 56 15.76 -4.73 -2.16
CA ALA A 56 15.38 -4.80 -3.57
C ALA A 56 13.92 -4.40 -3.79
N GLU A 57 12.98 -4.94 -2.98
CA GLU A 57 11.57 -4.58 -3.06
C GLU A 57 11.33 -3.06 -2.92
N ILE A 58 12.08 -2.37 -2.07
CA ILE A 58 11.89 -0.95 -1.77
C ILE A 58 12.67 -0.05 -2.75
N HIS A 59 13.96 -0.30 -2.95
CA HIS A 59 14.82 0.56 -3.78
C HIS A 59 14.63 0.34 -5.27
N ASP A 60 14.64 -0.94 -5.71
CA ASP A 60 14.58 -1.24 -7.13
C ASP A 60 13.21 -0.92 -7.72
N SER A 61 12.14 -1.03 -6.91
CA SER A 61 10.80 -0.63 -7.34
C SER A 61 10.70 0.87 -7.62
N LYS A 62 11.34 1.71 -6.78
CA LYS A 62 11.42 3.15 -7.00
C LYS A 62 12.16 3.44 -8.30
N LYS A 63 13.39 2.95 -8.39
CA LYS A 63 14.26 3.14 -9.54
C LYS A 63 13.60 2.71 -10.85
N LEU A 64 13.00 1.52 -10.86
CA LEU A 64 12.32 0.98 -12.04
C LEU A 64 11.17 1.87 -12.52
N LEU A 65 10.35 2.38 -11.59
CA LEU A 65 9.23 3.26 -11.94
C LEU A 65 9.72 4.62 -12.44
N GLU A 66 10.71 5.22 -11.78
CA GLU A 66 11.31 6.50 -12.18
C GLU A 66 11.95 6.43 -13.56
N GLU A 67 12.74 5.38 -13.82
CA GLU A 67 13.36 5.16 -15.14
C GLU A 67 12.33 4.90 -16.23
N ARG A 68 11.30 4.11 -15.93
CA ARG A 68 10.32 3.68 -16.93
C ARG A 68 9.35 4.78 -17.34
N PHE A 69 8.95 5.63 -16.40
CA PHE A 69 7.93 6.65 -16.61
C PHE A 69 8.49 8.08 -16.63
N ASN A 70 9.80 8.25 -16.41
CA ASN A 70 10.46 9.55 -16.32
C ASN A 70 9.72 10.50 -15.36
N CYS A 71 9.37 10.00 -14.17
CA CYS A 71 8.65 10.73 -13.14
C CYS A 71 9.32 10.51 -11.77
N GLU A 72 9.11 11.42 -10.83
CA GLU A 72 9.55 11.23 -9.45
C GLU A 72 8.57 10.32 -8.71
N VAL A 73 9.08 9.30 -7.99
CA VAL A 73 8.30 8.42 -7.13
C VAL A 73 8.55 8.75 -5.67
N ARG A 74 7.70 9.60 -5.10
CA ARG A 74 7.88 10.18 -3.77
C ARG A 74 7.39 9.30 -2.63
N PHE A 75 6.41 8.44 -2.86
CA PHE A 75 5.76 7.69 -1.80
C PHE A 75 5.86 6.17 -2.01
N PHE A 76 6.07 5.48 -0.89
CA PHE A 76 6.04 4.03 -0.83
C PHE A 76 4.83 3.55 -0.03
N CYS A 77 4.14 2.53 -0.51
CA CYS A 77 3.09 1.83 0.21
C CYS A 77 3.48 0.38 0.38
N ALA A 78 3.77 -0.05 1.61
CA ALA A 78 4.09 -1.45 1.84
C ALA A 78 2.90 -2.38 1.53
N PRO A 79 3.12 -3.52 0.86
CA PRO A 79 2.09 -4.53 0.67
C PRO A 79 1.43 -4.92 2.00
N PHE A 80 0.10 -5.15 1.97
CA PHE A 80 -0.72 -5.43 3.15
C PHE A 80 -0.73 -4.31 4.22
N GLY A 81 -0.13 -3.15 3.95
CA GLY A 81 -0.03 -2.04 4.91
C GLY A 81 0.77 -2.36 6.18
N LYS A 82 1.55 -3.47 6.18
CA LYS A 82 2.35 -3.91 7.33
C LYS A 82 3.68 -3.16 7.38
N LEU A 83 3.87 -2.38 8.45
CA LEU A 83 5.08 -1.59 8.67
C LEU A 83 5.79 -2.01 9.96
N ASN A 84 7.12 -1.94 9.93
CA ASN A 84 7.97 -1.97 11.11
C ASN A 84 9.08 -0.91 10.96
N LEU A 85 9.86 -0.68 12.00
CA LEU A 85 10.91 0.35 12.00
C LEU A 85 11.97 0.12 10.91
N LYS A 86 12.27 -1.14 10.59
CA LYS A 86 13.24 -1.50 9.56
C LYS A 86 12.75 -1.10 8.17
N ILE A 87 11.50 -1.40 7.83
CA ILE A 87 10.87 -1.02 6.55
C ILE A 87 10.79 0.51 6.43
N ILE A 88 10.46 1.21 7.51
CA ILE A 88 10.40 2.68 7.53
C ILE A 88 11.78 3.28 7.26
N ALA A 89 12.81 2.84 7.99
CA ALA A 89 14.18 3.31 7.81
C ALA A 89 14.71 3.01 6.40
N GLU A 90 14.36 1.86 5.83
CA GLU A 90 14.77 1.50 4.49
C GLU A 90 14.09 2.36 3.42
N ALA A 91 12.80 2.70 3.60
CA ALA A 91 12.11 3.60 2.70
C ALA A 91 12.68 5.05 2.78
N GLU A 92 13.06 5.52 3.98
CA GLU A 92 13.78 6.79 4.14
C GLU A 92 15.13 6.75 3.41
N SER A 93 15.91 5.68 3.56
CA SER A 93 17.21 5.52 2.91
C SER A 93 17.12 5.44 1.38
N ALA A 94 16.02 4.90 0.85
CA ALA A 94 15.72 4.87 -0.58
C ALA A 94 15.30 6.23 -1.14
N GLY A 95 15.20 7.27 -0.30
CA GLY A 95 14.83 8.63 -0.71
C GLY A 95 13.34 8.82 -0.98
N TYR A 96 12.47 8.00 -0.41
CA TYR A 96 11.05 8.32 -0.39
C TYR A 96 10.79 9.48 0.56
N GLN A 97 9.80 10.30 0.25
CA GLN A 97 9.35 11.44 1.06
C GLN A 97 8.30 11.03 2.09
N GLY A 98 7.72 9.84 1.96
CA GLY A 98 6.78 9.27 2.90
C GLY A 98 6.42 7.82 2.62
N ILE A 99 6.00 7.13 3.70
CA ILE A 99 5.52 5.77 3.63
C ILE A 99 4.05 5.69 4.03
N CYS A 100 3.24 5.05 3.17
CA CYS A 100 1.83 4.87 3.41
C CYS A 100 1.55 3.58 4.19
N GLY A 101 0.77 3.68 5.25
CA GLY A 101 0.33 2.54 6.04
C GLY A 101 -1.14 2.62 6.44
N PHE A 102 -1.66 1.55 7.04
CA PHE A 102 -2.96 1.59 7.67
C PHE A 102 -2.86 2.12 9.09
N PHE A 103 -3.95 2.72 9.58
CA PHE A 103 -4.03 3.33 10.90
C PHE A 103 -4.02 2.25 12.01
N PRO A 104 -2.89 2.02 12.72
CA PRO A 104 -2.84 1.05 13.79
C PRO A 104 -3.37 1.65 15.10
N PHE A 105 -3.88 0.80 15.98
CA PHE A 105 -4.41 1.23 17.30
C PHE A 105 -3.42 2.06 18.11
N ARG A 106 -2.12 1.80 18.02
CA ARG A 106 -1.09 2.52 18.79
C ARG A 106 -1.06 4.02 18.52
N TYR A 107 -1.45 4.46 17.31
CA TYR A 107 -1.50 5.89 16.97
C TYR A 107 -2.87 6.53 17.20
N TYR A 108 -3.75 5.83 17.89
CA TYR A 108 -5.07 6.35 18.21
C TYR A 108 -5.03 7.60 19.09
N HIS A 109 -4.01 7.71 19.95
CA HIS A 109 -3.79 8.82 20.87
C HIS A 109 -2.48 9.59 20.59
N GLN A 110 -1.74 9.22 19.56
CA GLN A 110 -0.44 9.82 19.22
C GLN A 110 -0.37 10.14 17.73
N LYS A 111 0.18 11.32 17.41
CA LYS A 111 0.51 11.65 16.03
C LYS A 111 1.62 10.72 15.53
N PRO A 112 1.47 10.05 14.38
CA PRO A 112 2.57 9.31 13.79
C PRO A 112 3.70 10.26 13.37
N PRO A 113 4.95 9.77 13.21
CA PRO A 113 6.01 10.55 12.57
C PRO A 113 5.57 11.13 11.22
N ASP A 114 6.04 12.32 10.87
CA ASP A 114 5.60 13.02 9.65
C ASP A 114 5.88 12.22 8.36
N PHE A 115 6.89 11.35 8.38
CA PHE A 115 7.20 10.43 7.29
C PHE A 115 6.12 9.35 7.08
N ILE A 116 5.29 9.06 8.07
CA ILE A 116 4.28 8.00 7.99
C ILE A 116 2.90 8.58 7.68
N ILE A 117 2.39 8.28 6.51
CA ILE A 117 1.06 8.69 6.06
C ILE A 117 0.05 7.60 6.41
N MET A 118 -0.82 7.88 7.38
CA MET A 118 -1.88 6.96 7.78
C MET A 118 -3.09 7.07 6.87
N ARG A 119 -3.56 5.92 6.38
CA ARG A 119 -4.70 5.84 5.47
C ARG A 119 -5.83 5.00 6.06
N LEU A 120 -7.04 5.35 5.68
CA LEU A 120 -8.22 4.52 5.87
C LEU A 120 -8.70 4.00 4.51
N ALA A 121 -8.90 2.69 4.43
CA ALA A 121 -9.43 2.09 3.21
C ALA A 121 -10.92 2.43 3.04
N VAL A 122 -11.32 2.71 1.80
CA VAL A 122 -12.73 2.78 1.40
C VAL A 122 -13.07 1.46 0.72
N TYR A 123 -14.08 0.77 1.22
CA TYR A 123 -14.52 -0.52 0.72
C TYR A 123 -15.80 -0.39 -0.10
N SER A 124 -16.03 -1.30 -1.04
CA SER A 124 -17.22 -1.31 -1.89
C SER A 124 -18.55 -1.45 -1.11
N PHE A 125 -18.49 -1.94 0.11
CA PHE A 125 -19.63 -2.07 1.03
C PHE A 125 -19.74 -0.91 2.04
N ASP A 126 -18.92 0.14 1.91
CA ASP A 126 -19.07 1.33 2.76
C ASP A 126 -20.30 2.16 2.34
N THR A 127 -21.06 2.56 3.33
CA THR A 127 -22.13 3.55 3.12
C THR A 127 -21.57 4.96 3.01
N LEU A 128 -22.33 5.90 2.46
CA LEU A 128 -21.96 7.32 2.44
C LEU A 128 -21.63 7.86 3.83
N ASN A 129 -22.39 7.45 4.85
CA ASN A 129 -22.11 7.83 6.25
C ASN A 129 -20.78 7.25 6.76
N ALA A 130 -20.40 6.05 6.35
CA ALA A 130 -19.09 5.48 6.69
C ALA A 130 -17.97 6.27 6.03
N VAL A 131 -18.12 6.65 4.76
CA VAL A 131 -17.14 7.50 4.06
C VAL A 131 -17.04 8.88 4.73
N ALA A 132 -18.17 9.52 5.07
CA ALA A 132 -18.18 10.80 5.79
C ALA A 132 -17.43 10.70 7.15
N ARG A 133 -17.63 9.61 7.90
CA ARG A 133 -16.88 9.38 9.15
C ARG A 133 -15.37 9.20 8.92
N LYS A 134 -14.96 8.58 7.81
CA LYS A 134 -13.53 8.43 7.45
C LYS A 134 -12.86 9.76 7.13
N LEU A 135 -13.63 10.74 6.65
CA LEU A 135 -13.15 12.10 6.42
C LEU A 135 -13.15 12.95 7.69
N ALA A 136 -13.79 12.50 8.77
CA ALA A 136 -13.82 13.22 10.03
C ALA A 136 -12.46 13.09 10.76
N THR A 137 -12.03 14.18 11.42
CA THR A 137 -10.78 14.23 12.21
C THR A 137 -10.98 14.03 13.71
N ASN A 138 -12.16 13.61 14.13
CA ASN A 138 -12.59 13.52 15.53
C ASN A 138 -12.95 12.07 15.93
N TRP A 139 -13.58 11.90 17.10
CA TRP A 139 -14.00 10.62 17.66
C TRP A 139 -14.90 9.79 16.72
N GLN A 140 -15.59 10.40 15.75
CA GLN A 140 -16.43 9.69 14.77
C GLN A 140 -15.64 8.74 13.87
N LEU A 141 -14.33 8.93 13.78
CA LEU A 141 -13.42 8.05 13.06
C LEU A 141 -13.24 6.68 13.72
N ARG A 142 -13.49 6.56 15.04
CA ARG A 142 -13.21 5.35 15.84
C ARG A 142 -13.81 4.06 15.28
N PRO A 143 -15.10 4.00 14.92
CA PRO A 143 -15.68 2.77 14.38
C PRO A 143 -15.00 2.31 13.10
N GLU A 144 -14.59 3.24 12.25
CA GLU A 144 -13.96 2.95 10.97
C GLU A 144 -12.52 2.43 11.15
N ILE A 145 -11.79 2.94 12.15
CA ILE A 145 -10.46 2.40 12.52
C ILE A 145 -10.59 0.97 13.03
N ILE A 146 -11.57 0.69 13.91
CA ILE A 146 -11.81 -0.65 14.43
C ILE A 146 -12.15 -1.60 13.27
N LYS A 147 -13.09 -1.22 12.40
CA LYS A 147 -13.48 -1.98 11.21
C LYS A 147 -12.27 -2.31 10.34
N GLN A 148 -11.45 -1.30 10.04
CA GLN A 148 -10.25 -1.51 9.23
C GLN A 148 -9.26 -2.48 9.88
N ASN A 149 -9.04 -2.39 11.19
CA ASN A 149 -8.15 -3.31 11.88
C ASN A 149 -8.67 -4.76 11.87
N VAL A 150 -9.99 -4.96 11.96
CA VAL A 150 -10.60 -6.28 11.80
C VAL A 150 -10.38 -6.82 10.38
N VAL A 151 -10.63 -6.01 9.34
CA VAL A 151 -10.39 -6.40 7.95
C VAL A 151 -8.91 -6.72 7.70
N ASN A 152 -8.00 -5.89 8.24
CA ASN A 152 -6.56 -6.11 8.14
C ASN A 152 -6.11 -7.40 8.88
N PHE A 153 -6.77 -7.76 9.97
CA PHE A 153 -6.51 -9.05 10.62
C PHE A 153 -6.95 -10.21 9.74
N CYS A 154 -8.13 -10.13 9.13
CA CYS A 154 -8.62 -11.16 8.19
C CYS A 154 -7.71 -11.32 6.96
N SER A 155 -7.04 -10.24 6.51
CA SER A 155 -6.09 -10.30 5.38
C SER A 155 -4.84 -11.16 5.65
N ASN A 156 -4.58 -11.53 6.90
CA ASN A 156 -3.50 -12.47 7.22
C ASN A 156 -3.68 -13.84 6.56
N GLY A 157 -4.92 -14.22 6.24
CA GLY A 157 -5.21 -15.43 5.46
C GLY A 157 -4.54 -15.42 4.08
N THR A 158 -4.58 -14.29 3.38
CA THR A 158 -3.91 -14.10 2.07
C THR A 158 -2.40 -14.28 2.19
N ILE A 159 -1.80 -13.72 3.26
CA ILE A 159 -0.35 -13.84 3.53
C ILE A 159 0.05 -15.32 3.75
N ILE A 160 -0.77 -16.09 4.47
CA ILE A 160 -0.51 -17.52 4.71
C ILE A 160 -0.53 -18.29 3.39
N VAL A 161 -1.52 -18.03 2.54
CA VAL A 161 -1.63 -18.71 1.23
C VAL A 161 -0.48 -18.36 0.30
N GLN A 162 -0.01 -17.09 0.31
CA GLN A 162 1.18 -16.69 -0.46
C GLN A 162 2.47 -17.41 -0.02
N LYS A 163 2.60 -17.71 1.28
CA LYS A 163 3.77 -18.45 1.81
C LYS A 163 3.75 -19.94 1.48
N LEU A 164 2.60 -20.48 1.09
CA LEU A 164 2.42 -21.89 0.75
C LEU A 164 2.53 -22.16 -0.77
N ARG A 165 2.63 -21.12 -1.56
CA ARG A 165 2.89 -21.16 -3.01
C ARG A 165 4.35 -20.93 -3.33
#